data_7bf831d05075668f306d9a3fbbfb51dc
#
_entry.id   7bf831d05075668f306d9a3fbbfb51dc
#
_cell.length_a   1.000
_cell.length_b   1.000
_cell.length_c   1.000
_cell.angle_alpha   90.00
_cell.angle_beta   90.00
_cell.angle_gamma   90.00
#
_symmetry.space_group_name_H-M   'P 1'
#
loop_
_entity.id
_entity.type
_entity.pdbx_description
1 polymer ?
#
loop_
_entity_poly.entity_id
_entity_poly.type
_entity_poly.pdbx_seq_one_letter_code
_entity_poly.pdbx_strand_id
1 'polypeptide(L)'
;MSAWGYAALLAIPLAAAALRCVRPWFALNAIVSLSCAAIVLAVRGAVSPLFFGLIVSVAADWFMAHKAGRTGWYLCGIGGFFAAHALFLWDVLLDASLAPLPFLAFALLAAGYGLYLARRILPRVSDARMRLAIVLYMLISAASLGFSLAAPGAARTLGLLCIVLSDTLIAESDFAGNRAAGAWILPTYFLCHILLALSAVVERGM
;
A
#
# COMPACT_ATOMS: atom_id res chain seq x y z
N MET A 1 -1.74 -2.33 27.44
CA MET A 1 -1.95 -0.89 27.13
C MET A 1 -3.42 -0.69 26.78
N SER A 2 -4.01 0.46 27.13
CA SER A 2 -5.34 0.85 26.66
C SER A 2 -5.32 1.16 25.15
N ALA A 3 -6.50 1.16 24.50
CA ALA A 3 -6.61 1.59 23.09
C ALA A 3 -6.03 3.00 22.85
N TRP A 4 -6.21 3.90 23.82
CA TRP A 4 -5.62 5.23 23.80
C TRP A 4 -4.09 5.24 23.84
N GLY A 5 -3.48 4.28 24.57
CA GLY A 5 -2.02 4.14 24.59
C GLY A 5 -1.47 3.69 23.23
N TYR A 6 -2.14 2.79 22.53
CA TYR A 6 -1.76 2.39 21.18
C TYR A 6 -2.00 3.50 20.16
N ALA A 7 -3.12 4.23 20.27
CA ALA A 7 -3.38 5.39 19.42
C ALA A 7 -2.31 6.49 19.57
N ALA A 8 -1.79 6.71 20.78
CA ALA A 8 -0.70 7.65 21.01
C ALA A 8 0.60 7.26 20.29
N LEU A 9 0.85 5.96 20.09
CA LEU A 9 2.02 5.48 19.32
C LEU A 9 1.95 5.88 17.84
N LEU A 10 0.74 6.14 17.30
CA LEU A 10 0.59 6.64 15.93
C LEU A 10 1.18 8.05 15.73
N ALA A 11 1.48 8.77 16.80
CA ALA A 11 2.20 10.04 16.71
C ALA A 11 3.60 9.88 16.10
N ILE A 12 4.25 8.72 16.28
CA ILE A 12 5.59 8.44 15.74
C ILE A 12 5.59 8.40 14.20
N PRO A 13 4.77 7.53 13.53
CA PRO A 13 4.73 7.52 12.07
C PRO A 13 4.16 8.83 11.50
N LEU A 14 3.22 9.51 12.17
CA LEU A 14 2.72 10.81 11.75
C LEU A 14 3.83 11.88 11.76
N ALA A 15 4.61 11.96 12.82
CA ALA A 15 5.72 12.90 12.91
C ALA A 15 6.81 12.59 11.86
N ALA A 16 7.13 11.31 11.64
CA ALA A 16 8.09 10.90 10.62
C ALA A 16 7.58 11.23 9.21
N ALA A 17 6.30 11.01 8.92
CA ALA A 17 5.68 11.36 7.64
C ALA A 17 5.70 12.88 7.40
N ALA A 18 5.34 13.68 8.40
CA ALA A 18 5.41 15.14 8.33
C ALA A 18 6.85 15.64 8.10
N LEU A 19 7.82 15.09 8.85
CA LEU A 19 9.23 15.44 8.69
C LEU A 19 9.75 15.06 7.30
N ARG A 20 9.29 13.94 6.72
CA ARG A 20 9.66 13.50 5.38
C ARG A 20 9.23 14.49 4.29
N CYS A 21 8.13 15.21 4.49
CA CYS A 21 7.70 16.27 3.57
C CYS A 21 8.71 17.44 3.50
N VAL A 22 9.48 17.67 4.58
CA VAL A 22 10.47 18.76 4.69
C VAL A 22 11.91 18.26 4.45
N ARG A 23 12.19 17.01 4.83
CA ARG A 23 13.53 16.39 4.76
C ARG A 23 13.48 15.14 3.89
N PRO A 24 14.06 15.16 2.67
CA PRO A 24 13.95 14.05 1.71
C PRO A 24 14.84 12.84 2.07
N TRP A 25 14.93 12.46 3.34
CA TRP A 25 15.72 11.34 3.81
C TRP A 25 14.94 10.03 3.69
N PHE A 26 15.50 9.04 2.99
CA PHE A 26 14.91 7.72 2.84
C PHE A 26 14.63 7.04 4.20
N ALA A 27 15.51 7.25 5.20
CA ALA A 27 15.30 6.71 6.54
C ALA A 27 13.93 7.06 7.15
N LEU A 28 13.36 8.22 6.81
CA LEU A 28 12.04 8.61 7.29
C LEU A 28 10.92 7.76 6.69
N ASN A 29 11.05 7.30 5.43
CA ASN A 29 10.11 6.33 4.85
C ASN A 29 10.14 5.04 5.66
N ALA A 30 11.35 4.51 5.91
CA ALA A 30 11.53 3.29 6.70
C ALA A 30 10.96 3.44 8.13
N ILE A 31 11.16 4.59 8.78
CA ILE A 31 10.62 4.86 10.12
C ILE A 31 9.09 4.82 10.12
N VAL A 32 8.42 5.38 9.11
CA VAL A 32 6.95 5.30 9.01
C VAL A 32 6.50 3.85 8.95
N SER A 33 7.00 3.07 8.01
CA SER A 33 6.57 1.69 7.81
C SER A 33 6.94 0.79 8.99
N LEU A 34 8.16 0.92 9.53
CA LEU A 34 8.63 0.12 10.68
C LEU A 34 7.87 0.45 11.96
N SER A 35 7.59 1.72 12.23
CA SER A 35 6.80 2.10 13.41
C SER A 35 5.34 1.60 13.31
N CYS A 36 4.74 1.65 12.11
CA CYS A 36 3.44 1.03 11.86
C CYS A 36 3.47 -0.49 12.08
N ALA A 37 4.51 -1.19 11.58
CA ALA A 37 4.69 -2.61 11.82
C ALA A 37 4.86 -2.93 13.32
N ALA A 38 5.65 -2.13 14.04
CA ALA A 38 5.83 -2.30 15.49
C ALA A 38 4.51 -2.11 16.26
N ILE A 39 3.67 -1.14 15.86
CA ILE A 39 2.34 -0.94 16.43
C ILE A 39 1.46 -2.17 16.19
N VAL A 40 1.42 -2.68 14.95
CA VAL A 40 0.64 -3.89 14.62
C VAL A 40 1.08 -5.08 15.47
N LEU A 41 2.40 -5.30 15.60
CA LEU A 41 2.96 -6.36 16.43
C LEU A 41 2.58 -6.20 17.91
N ALA A 42 2.71 -4.99 18.46
CA ALA A 42 2.38 -4.70 19.85
C ALA A 42 0.87 -4.86 20.14
N VAL A 43 0.03 -4.50 19.17
CA VAL A 43 -1.43 -4.60 19.28
C VAL A 43 -1.88 -6.05 19.19
N ARG A 44 -1.47 -6.78 18.17
CA ARG A 44 -1.91 -8.16 17.91
C ARG A 44 -1.22 -9.17 18.82
N GLY A 45 -0.07 -8.83 19.39
CA GLY A 45 0.74 -9.69 20.25
C GLY A 45 1.43 -10.85 19.52
N ALA A 46 1.32 -10.91 18.20
CA ALA A 46 1.92 -11.91 17.33
C ALA A 46 2.22 -11.35 15.96
N VAL A 47 3.15 -11.96 15.24
CA VAL A 47 3.41 -11.65 13.84
C VAL A 47 2.18 -11.99 12.98
N SER A 48 1.82 -11.11 12.06
CA SER A 48 0.66 -11.25 11.18
C SER A 48 1.04 -10.95 9.73
N PRO A 49 0.22 -11.35 8.75
CA PRO A 49 0.48 -10.97 7.35
C PRO A 49 0.59 -9.45 7.19
N LEU A 50 -0.24 -8.66 7.88
CA LEU A 50 -0.15 -7.20 7.89
C LEU A 50 1.21 -6.70 8.37
N PHE A 51 1.75 -7.28 9.47
CA PHE A 51 3.09 -6.94 9.97
C PHE A 51 4.16 -7.17 8.90
N PHE A 52 4.17 -8.35 8.27
CA PHE A 52 5.14 -8.67 7.23
C PHE A 52 4.97 -7.80 5.99
N GLY A 53 3.73 -7.46 5.60
CA GLY A 53 3.45 -6.57 4.48
C GLY A 53 4.10 -5.19 4.68
N LEU A 54 3.99 -4.62 5.88
CA LEU A 54 4.63 -3.36 6.24
C LEU A 54 6.16 -3.44 6.24
N ILE A 55 6.75 -4.57 6.67
CA ILE A 55 8.21 -4.81 6.60
C ILE A 55 8.69 -4.91 5.15
N VAL A 56 7.99 -5.70 4.32
CA VAL A 56 8.33 -5.88 2.90
C VAL A 56 8.24 -4.56 2.14
N SER A 57 7.29 -3.69 2.49
CA SER A 57 7.17 -2.35 1.90
C SER A 57 8.44 -1.51 2.08
N VAL A 58 9.17 -1.67 3.20
CA VAL A 58 10.46 -0.95 3.40
C VAL A 58 11.51 -1.35 2.36
N ALA A 59 11.61 -2.65 2.06
CA ALA A 59 12.53 -3.14 1.04
C ALA A 59 12.10 -2.68 -0.36
N ALA A 60 10.79 -2.72 -0.65
CA ALA A 60 10.24 -2.22 -1.91
C ALA A 60 10.52 -0.72 -2.09
N ASP A 61 10.34 0.08 -1.05
CA ASP A 61 10.67 1.52 -1.03
C ASP A 61 12.12 1.78 -1.37
N TRP A 62 13.04 0.96 -0.82
CA TRP A 62 14.46 1.12 -1.10
C TRP A 62 14.76 0.93 -2.58
N PHE A 63 14.20 -0.12 -3.21
CA PHE A 63 14.35 -0.35 -4.65
C PHE A 63 13.72 0.80 -5.46
N MET A 64 12.55 1.29 -5.07
CA MET A 64 11.89 2.40 -5.74
C MET A 64 12.67 3.71 -5.62
N ALA A 65 13.30 3.97 -4.49
CA ALA A 65 14.15 5.15 -4.30
C ALA A 65 15.39 5.13 -5.19
N HIS A 66 15.87 3.95 -5.59
CA HIS A 66 17.10 3.77 -6.36
C HIS A 66 16.85 3.28 -7.80
N LYS A 67 15.61 3.34 -8.29
CA LYS A 67 15.21 2.83 -9.60
C LYS A 67 15.72 3.62 -10.80
N ALA A 68 16.18 4.88 -10.61
CA ALA A 68 16.56 5.78 -11.69
C ALA A 68 17.58 5.15 -12.65
N GLY A 69 17.22 5.01 -13.94
CA GLY A 69 18.05 4.38 -14.97
C GLY A 69 18.26 2.86 -14.83
N ARG A 70 17.55 2.19 -13.90
CA ARG A 70 17.74 0.77 -13.56
C ARG A 70 16.43 -0.01 -13.60
N THR A 71 16.02 -0.46 -14.80
CA THR A 71 14.76 -1.22 -14.97
C THR A 71 14.64 -2.43 -14.03
N GLY A 72 15.75 -3.16 -13.79
CA GLY A 72 15.74 -4.29 -12.86
C GLY A 72 15.37 -3.89 -11.42
N TRP A 73 15.88 -2.76 -10.94
CA TRP A 73 15.55 -2.25 -9.60
C TRP A 73 14.10 -1.79 -9.51
N TYR A 74 13.60 -1.18 -10.59
CA TYR A 74 12.18 -0.82 -10.66
C TYR A 74 11.29 -2.07 -10.59
N LEU A 75 11.63 -3.12 -11.34
CA LEU A 75 10.91 -4.39 -11.28
C LEU A 75 10.98 -5.04 -9.88
N CYS A 76 12.15 -4.96 -9.20
CA CYS A 76 12.27 -5.41 -7.81
C CYS A 76 11.36 -4.60 -6.87
N GLY A 77 11.26 -3.29 -7.06
CA GLY A 77 10.35 -2.45 -6.29
C GLY A 77 8.88 -2.85 -6.48
N ILE A 78 8.44 -3.00 -7.75
CA ILE A 78 7.08 -3.46 -8.07
C ILE A 78 6.83 -4.87 -7.49
N GLY A 79 7.78 -5.79 -7.62
CA GLY A 79 7.68 -7.15 -7.05
C GLY A 79 7.59 -7.16 -5.53
N GLY A 80 8.34 -6.28 -4.86
CA GLY A 80 8.26 -6.10 -3.41
C GLY A 80 6.89 -5.57 -2.96
N PHE A 81 6.37 -4.56 -3.65
CA PHE A 81 5.02 -4.07 -3.36
C PHE A 81 3.93 -5.08 -3.73
N PHE A 82 4.10 -5.86 -4.79
CA PHE A 82 3.21 -6.99 -5.08
C PHE A 82 3.17 -7.97 -3.90
N ALA A 83 4.32 -8.35 -3.36
CA ALA A 83 4.41 -9.23 -2.20
C ALA A 83 3.76 -8.58 -0.95
N ALA A 84 3.94 -7.28 -0.72
CA ALA A 84 3.28 -6.56 0.36
C ALA A 84 1.75 -6.59 0.19
N HIS A 85 1.22 -6.35 -1.03
CA HIS A 85 -0.22 -6.44 -1.30
C HIS A 85 -0.77 -7.86 -1.14
N ALA A 86 0.00 -8.89 -1.52
CA ALA A 86 -0.39 -10.27 -1.28
C ALA A 86 -0.52 -10.57 0.22
N LEU A 87 0.38 -10.01 1.04
CA LEU A 87 0.31 -10.12 2.50
C LEU A 87 -0.86 -9.31 3.08
N PHE A 88 -1.14 -8.12 2.56
CA PHE A 88 -2.33 -7.33 2.96
C PHE A 88 -3.62 -8.04 2.57
N LEU A 89 -3.69 -8.62 1.36
CA LEU A 89 -4.82 -9.43 0.93
C LEU A 89 -5.01 -10.65 1.85
N TRP A 90 -3.92 -11.34 2.19
CA TRP A 90 -3.99 -12.46 3.12
C TRP A 90 -4.54 -12.02 4.48
N ASP A 91 -4.04 -10.92 5.04
CA ASP A 91 -4.57 -10.37 6.31
C ASP A 91 -6.08 -10.03 6.22
N VAL A 92 -6.50 -9.46 5.10
CA VAL A 92 -7.93 -9.18 4.82
C VAL A 92 -8.75 -10.48 4.78
N LEU A 93 -8.26 -11.52 4.10
CA LEU A 93 -8.98 -12.78 3.92
C LEU A 93 -9.13 -13.59 5.22
N LEU A 94 -8.31 -13.34 6.24
CA LEU A 94 -8.48 -13.97 7.56
C LEU A 94 -9.77 -13.52 8.24
N ASP A 95 -10.24 -12.30 7.95
CA ASP A 95 -11.41 -11.68 8.59
C ASP A 95 -12.60 -11.49 7.63
N ALA A 96 -12.37 -11.62 6.32
CA ALA A 96 -13.37 -11.33 5.30
C ALA A 96 -14.43 -12.43 5.19
N SER A 97 -15.68 -12.01 5.04
CA SER A 97 -16.75 -12.89 4.59
C SER A 97 -16.61 -13.17 3.09
N LEU A 98 -16.56 -14.44 2.68
CA LEU A 98 -16.52 -14.84 1.27
C LEU A 98 -17.91 -14.80 0.61
N ALA A 99 -18.66 -13.73 0.84
CA ALA A 99 -19.91 -13.45 0.17
C ALA A 99 -19.69 -13.03 -1.30
N PRO A 100 -20.70 -13.00 -2.17
CA PRO A 100 -20.56 -12.56 -3.56
C PRO A 100 -20.09 -11.11 -3.74
N LEU A 101 -20.42 -10.23 -2.79
CA LEU A 101 -20.11 -8.80 -2.87
C LEU A 101 -18.61 -8.47 -3.06
N PRO A 102 -17.67 -9.03 -2.28
CA PRO A 102 -16.23 -8.76 -2.48
C PRO A 102 -15.73 -9.25 -3.85
N PHE A 103 -16.24 -10.34 -4.38
CA PHE A 103 -15.89 -10.80 -5.73
C PHE A 103 -16.39 -9.84 -6.80
N LEU A 104 -17.62 -9.33 -6.65
CA LEU A 104 -18.16 -8.30 -7.55
C LEU A 104 -17.34 -7.00 -7.45
N ALA A 105 -17.02 -6.56 -6.24
CA ALA A 105 -16.20 -5.38 -6.03
C ALA A 105 -14.80 -5.54 -6.66
N PHE A 106 -14.14 -6.68 -6.46
CA PHE A 106 -12.88 -6.99 -7.14
C PHE A 106 -13.03 -6.94 -8.66
N ALA A 107 -14.05 -7.58 -9.23
CA ALA A 107 -14.25 -7.61 -10.67
C ALA A 107 -14.48 -6.21 -11.26
N LEU A 108 -15.27 -5.38 -10.60
CA LEU A 108 -15.52 -3.99 -11.02
C LEU A 108 -14.26 -3.13 -10.91
N LEU A 109 -13.51 -3.25 -9.82
CA LEU A 109 -12.24 -2.54 -9.62
C LEU A 109 -11.20 -2.99 -10.66
N ALA A 110 -11.06 -4.30 -10.88
CA ALA A 110 -10.12 -4.83 -11.87
C ALA A 110 -10.48 -4.39 -13.29
N ALA A 111 -11.77 -4.39 -13.64
CA ALA A 111 -12.23 -3.92 -14.95
C ALA A 111 -12.02 -2.42 -15.13
N GLY A 112 -12.45 -1.59 -14.17
CA GLY A 112 -12.31 -0.13 -14.23
C GLY A 112 -10.84 0.32 -14.21
N TYR A 113 -10.06 -0.21 -13.27
CA TYR A 113 -8.65 0.12 -13.15
C TYR A 113 -7.84 -0.46 -14.33
N GLY A 114 -8.16 -1.67 -14.78
CA GLY A 114 -7.55 -2.27 -15.97
C GLY A 114 -7.83 -1.45 -17.23
N LEU A 115 -9.06 -0.95 -17.41
CA LEU A 115 -9.41 -0.07 -18.52
C LEU A 115 -8.63 1.26 -18.47
N TYR A 116 -8.50 1.84 -17.28
CA TYR A 116 -7.68 3.04 -17.07
C TYR A 116 -6.21 2.75 -17.46
N LEU A 117 -5.60 1.69 -16.95
CA LEU A 117 -4.22 1.34 -17.28
C LEU A 117 -4.03 1.06 -18.78
N ALA A 118 -4.94 0.31 -19.40
CA ALA A 118 -4.88 -0.01 -20.82
C ALA A 118 -4.93 1.22 -21.72
N ARG A 119 -5.67 2.26 -21.31
CA ARG A 119 -5.81 3.49 -22.09
C ARG A 119 -4.74 4.54 -21.76
N ARG A 120 -4.32 4.62 -20.51
CA ARG A 120 -3.51 5.75 -20.03
C ARG A 120 -2.04 5.39 -19.82
N ILE A 121 -1.74 4.22 -19.28
CA ILE A 121 -0.40 3.85 -18.82
C ILE A 121 0.30 2.89 -19.79
N LEU A 122 -0.30 1.73 -20.07
CA LEU A 122 0.33 0.65 -20.84
C LEU A 122 0.81 1.06 -22.24
N PRO A 123 0.13 1.96 -22.99
CA PRO A 123 0.65 2.41 -24.30
C PRO A 123 1.97 3.18 -24.20
N ARG A 124 2.30 3.70 -23.02
CA ARG A 124 3.51 4.49 -22.77
C ARG A 124 4.68 3.67 -22.20
N VAL A 125 4.43 2.41 -21.87
CA VAL A 125 5.44 1.49 -21.35
C VAL A 125 5.98 0.64 -22.50
N SER A 126 7.23 0.80 -22.87
CA SER A 126 7.84 0.06 -23.99
C SER A 126 8.26 -1.36 -23.61
N ASP A 127 8.76 -1.56 -22.37
CA ASP A 127 9.25 -2.88 -21.88
C ASP A 127 8.06 -3.80 -21.57
N ALA A 128 8.04 -4.98 -22.23
CA ALA A 128 6.97 -5.97 -22.04
C ALA A 128 6.95 -6.58 -20.63
N ARG A 129 8.11 -6.73 -19.97
CA ARG A 129 8.20 -7.22 -18.60
C ARG A 129 7.60 -6.21 -17.63
N MET A 130 7.87 -4.92 -17.86
CA MET A 130 7.28 -3.85 -17.07
C MET A 130 5.75 -3.81 -17.25
N ARG A 131 5.23 -3.95 -18.48
CA ARG A 131 3.78 -4.04 -18.72
C ARG A 131 3.14 -5.20 -17.95
N LEU A 132 3.76 -6.38 -18.01
CA LEU A 132 3.27 -7.55 -17.27
C LEU A 132 3.28 -7.30 -15.76
N ALA A 133 4.39 -6.75 -15.23
CA ALA A 133 4.50 -6.43 -13.81
C ALA A 133 3.40 -5.45 -13.35
N ILE A 134 3.12 -4.39 -14.13
CA ILE A 134 2.06 -3.42 -13.85
C ILE A 134 0.69 -4.09 -13.84
N VAL A 135 0.39 -4.99 -14.78
CA VAL A 135 -0.90 -5.69 -14.85
C VAL A 135 -1.08 -6.63 -13.66
N LEU A 136 -0.06 -7.44 -13.34
CA LEU A 136 -0.12 -8.35 -12.18
C LEU A 136 -0.27 -7.58 -10.87
N TYR A 137 0.46 -6.47 -10.74
CA TYR A 137 0.36 -5.59 -9.60
C TYR A 137 -1.04 -4.98 -9.46
N MET A 138 -1.63 -4.51 -10.54
CA MET A 138 -3.00 -4.00 -10.57
C MET A 138 -4.00 -5.03 -10.05
N LEU A 139 -3.87 -6.29 -10.50
CA LEU A 139 -4.80 -7.35 -10.08
C LEU A 139 -4.73 -7.61 -8.57
N ILE A 140 -3.53 -7.69 -7.98
CA ILE A 140 -3.39 -7.90 -6.54
C ILE A 140 -3.88 -6.69 -5.73
N SER A 141 -3.66 -5.47 -6.23
CA SER A 141 -4.13 -4.24 -5.60
C SER A 141 -5.66 -4.15 -5.62
N ALA A 142 -6.27 -4.45 -6.77
CA ALA A 142 -7.73 -4.50 -6.90
C ALA A 142 -8.35 -5.60 -6.01
N ALA A 143 -7.69 -6.76 -5.90
CA ALA A 143 -8.13 -7.83 -5.01
C ALA A 143 -8.07 -7.39 -3.54
N SER A 144 -6.94 -6.83 -3.10
CA SER A 144 -6.77 -6.37 -1.72
C SER A 144 -7.85 -5.35 -1.33
N LEU A 145 -8.10 -4.36 -2.20
CA LEU A 145 -9.14 -3.35 -1.97
C LEU A 145 -10.54 -3.94 -2.05
N GLY A 146 -10.84 -4.77 -3.07
CA GLY A 146 -12.17 -5.35 -3.26
C GLY A 146 -12.59 -6.25 -2.10
N PHE A 147 -11.69 -7.13 -1.65
CA PHE A 147 -11.98 -8.01 -0.52
C PHE A 147 -12.01 -7.28 0.82
N SER A 148 -11.33 -6.14 0.97
CA SER A 148 -11.40 -5.35 2.19
C SER A 148 -12.79 -4.81 2.51
N LEU A 149 -13.66 -4.68 1.50
CA LEU A 149 -15.05 -4.26 1.68
C LEU A 149 -15.90 -5.29 2.44
N ALA A 150 -15.43 -6.54 2.52
CA ALA A 150 -16.08 -7.60 3.28
C ALA A 150 -15.43 -7.88 4.64
N ALA A 151 -14.30 -7.23 4.91
CA ALA A 151 -13.63 -7.30 6.20
C ALA A 151 -14.14 -6.17 7.13
N PRO A 152 -14.18 -6.40 8.45
CA PRO A 152 -14.55 -5.34 9.38
C PRO A 152 -13.51 -4.22 9.40
N GLY A 153 -13.99 -2.99 9.61
CA GLY A 153 -13.13 -1.83 9.86
C GLY A 153 -12.85 -0.95 8.63
N ALA A 154 -13.50 0.21 8.58
CA ALA A 154 -13.32 1.20 7.50
C ALA A 154 -11.87 1.68 7.35
N ALA A 155 -11.08 1.71 8.43
CA ALA A 155 -9.68 2.15 8.38
C ALA A 155 -8.81 1.25 7.48
N ARG A 156 -9.04 -0.07 7.48
CA ARG A 156 -8.35 -1.02 6.62
C ARG A 156 -8.65 -0.74 5.14
N THR A 157 -9.92 -0.61 4.79
CA THR A 157 -10.36 -0.31 3.42
C THR A 157 -9.82 1.04 2.93
N LEU A 158 -9.90 2.07 3.76
CA LEU A 158 -9.35 3.39 3.44
C LEU A 158 -7.83 3.36 3.27
N GLY A 159 -7.12 2.58 4.09
CA GLY A 159 -5.68 2.36 3.94
C GLY A 159 -5.35 1.72 2.59
N LEU A 160 -6.05 0.65 2.21
CA LEU A 160 -5.85 -0.03 0.92
C LEU A 160 -6.27 0.86 -0.26
N LEU A 161 -7.29 1.71 -0.12
CA LEU A 161 -7.62 2.72 -1.13
C LEU A 161 -6.47 3.73 -1.29
N CYS A 162 -5.90 4.20 -0.19
CA CYS A 162 -4.79 5.16 -0.23
C CYS A 162 -3.56 4.60 -0.94
N ILE A 163 -3.22 3.30 -0.76
CA ILE A 163 -2.07 2.72 -1.46
C ILE A 163 -2.37 2.54 -2.95
N VAL A 164 -3.57 2.11 -3.35
CA VAL A 164 -3.96 2.04 -4.77
C VAL A 164 -3.89 3.42 -5.43
N LEU A 165 -4.29 4.47 -4.72
CA LEU A 165 -4.14 5.85 -5.19
C LEU A 165 -2.67 6.24 -5.33
N SER A 166 -1.83 5.94 -4.34
CA SER A 166 -0.38 6.20 -4.39
C SER A 166 0.27 5.53 -5.59
N ASP A 167 -0.05 4.26 -5.85
CA ASP A 167 0.49 3.49 -6.97
C ASP A 167 0.04 4.03 -8.32
N THR A 168 -1.21 4.48 -8.40
CA THR A 168 -1.73 5.18 -9.58
C THR A 168 -0.98 6.48 -9.84
N LEU A 169 -0.68 7.23 -8.78
CA LEU A 169 0.11 8.46 -8.87
C LEU A 169 1.56 8.20 -9.29
N ILE A 170 2.17 7.08 -8.83
CA ILE A 170 3.48 6.63 -9.33
C ILE A 170 3.40 6.36 -10.84
N ALA A 171 2.40 5.60 -11.28
CA ALA A 171 2.23 5.28 -12.69
C ALA A 171 1.99 6.55 -13.56
N GLU A 172 1.19 7.49 -13.08
CA GLU A 172 0.97 8.79 -13.74
C GLU A 172 2.26 9.61 -13.83
N SER A 173 3.04 9.67 -12.76
CA SER A 173 4.29 10.41 -12.72
C SER A 173 5.36 9.78 -13.64
N ASP A 174 5.54 8.46 -13.55
CA ASP A 174 6.64 7.77 -14.20
C ASP A 174 6.38 7.47 -15.69
N PHE A 175 5.13 7.19 -16.08
CA PHE A 175 4.81 6.77 -17.45
C PHE A 175 3.93 7.76 -18.21
N ALA A 176 3.05 8.51 -17.54
CA ALA A 176 2.15 9.44 -18.20
C ALA A 176 2.65 10.91 -18.22
N GLY A 177 3.81 11.18 -17.60
CA GLY A 177 4.43 12.50 -17.57
C GLY A 177 3.74 13.51 -16.65
N ASN A 178 2.86 13.06 -15.77
CA ASN A 178 2.14 13.91 -14.83
C ASN A 178 2.99 14.23 -13.60
N ARG A 179 3.86 15.23 -13.71
CA ARG A 179 4.76 15.63 -12.61
C ARG A 179 4.03 16.09 -11.35
N ALA A 180 2.82 16.66 -11.48
CA ALA A 180 2.03 17.09 -10.33
C ALA A 180 1.58 15.90 -9.45
N ALA A 181 1.40 14.72 -10.03
CA ALA A 181 1.09 13.51 -9.30
C ALA A 181 2.18 13.15 -8.27
N GLY A 182 3.44 13.44 -8.57
CA GLY A 182 4.58 13.13 -7.70
C GLY A 182 4.48 13.72 -6.29
N ALA A 183 3.85 14.89 -6.13
CA ALA A 183 3.68 15.54 -4.84
C ALA A 183 2.75 14.77 -3.88
N TRP A 184 1.83 13.96 -4.41
CA TRP A 184 0.81 13.25 -3.65
C TRP A 184 1.15 11.78 -3.37
N ILE A 185 2.21 11.24 -4.00
CA ILE A 185 2.63 9.83 -3.82
C ILE A 185 2.91 9.53 -2.34
N LEU A 186 3.85 10.26 -1.73
CA LEU A 186 4.23 9.99 -0.34
C LEU A 186 3.12 10.27 0.68
N PRO A 187 2.36 11.38 0.59
CA PRO A 187 1.23 11.59 1.50
C PRO A 187 0.22 10.45 1.49
N THR A 188 -0.19 9.97 0.31
CA THR A 188 -1.16 8.87 0.20
C THR A 188 -0.56 7.54 0.66
N TYR A 189 0.71 7.30 0.35
CA TYR A 189 1.46 6.12 0.78
C TYR A 189 1.58 6.04 2.31
N PHE A 190 2.00 7.11 2.98
CA PHE A 190 2.11 7.13 4.43
C PHE A 190 0.76 7.03 5.12
N LEU A 191 -0.27 7.69 4.56
CA LEU A 191 -1.63 7.57 5.07
C LEU A 191 -2.12 6.12 5.03
N CYS A 192 -1.78 5.36 3.97
CA CYS A 192 -2.05 3.93 3.91
C CYS A 192 -1.47 3.20 5.13
N HIS A 193 -0.16 3.30 5.38
CA HIS A 193 0.50 2.59 6.47
C HIS A 193 -0.08 2.95 7.84
N ILE A 194 -0.36 4.23 8.06
CA ILE A 194 -0.95 4.73 9.31
C ILE A 194 -2.38 4.17 9.48
N LEU A 195 -3.19 4.16 8.43
CA LEU A 195 -4.56 3.63 8.48
C LEU A 195 -4.58 2.11 8.67
N LEU A 196 -3.64 1.37 8.07
CA LEU A 196 -3.49 -0.06 8.30
C LEU A 196 -3.05 -0.37 9.74
N ALA A 197 -2.16 0.42 10.33
CA ALA A 197 -1.80 0.28 11.73
C ALA A 197 -2.97 0.67 12.67
N LEU A 198 -3.71 1.73 12.32
CA LEU A 198 -4.91 2.15 13.04
C LEU A 198 -6.00 1.07 13.01
N SER A 199 -6.20 0.37 11.87
CA SER A 199 -7.19 -0.71 11.80
C SER A 199 -6.92 -1.78 12.85
N ALA A 200 -5.66 -2.20 13.03
CA ALA A 200 -5.30 -3.16 14.06
C ALA A 200 -5.60 -2.65 15.49
N VAL A 201 -5.40 -1.34 15.74
CA VAL A 201 -5.73 -0.73 17.06
C VAL A 201 -7.23 -0.74 17.31
N VAL A 202 -8.03 -0.38 16.31
CA VAL A 202 -9.50 -0.31 16.44
C VAL A 202 -10.09 -1.70 16.59
N GLU A 203 -9.64 -2.68 15.82
CA GLU A 203 -10.11 -4.07 15.87
C GLU A 203 -9.89 -4.71 17.26
N ARG A 204 -8.80 -4.34 17.96
CA ARG A 204 -8.55 -4.82 19.33
C ARG A 204 -9.50 -4.21 20.36
N GLY A 205 -10.04 -3.04 20.10
CA GLY A 205 -10.92 -2.30 21.02
C GLY A 205 -12.39 -2.73 20.93
N MET A 206 -12.75 -3.47 19.89
CA MET A 206 -14.08 -4.07 19.69
C MET A 206 -14.14 -5.47 20.30
#